data_06a97b543a3e0dabd9a3aabe0b3384b9
#
_entry.id   06a97b543a3e0dabd9a3aabe0b3384b9
#
_cell.length_a   1.000
_cell.length_b   1.000
_cell.length_c   1.000
_cell.angle_alpha   90.00
_cell.angle_beta   90.00
_cell.angle_gamma   90.00
#
_symmetry.space_group_name_H-M   'P 1'
#
loop_
_entity.id
_entity.type
_entity.pdbx_description
1 polymer ?
#
loop_
_entity_poly.entity_id
_entity_poly.type
_entity_poly.pdbx_seq_one_letter_code
_entity_poly.pdbx_strand_id
1 'polypeptide(L)'
;MSTTDASQIHDLRSALDFLREMPGQLLETDTQVDPDAEVSGVYRHVGAGGTVMRPTKEGPAMVFNNVKGFDDAKVCIGMLASRKRVAALLDLDEEHLGLEIGKRFENLIAPEQIAEGKHVDCQEVVYKATDEGFDLRKIVPAPTNTPVDGGPYITMGLAYGTSPDGSQSDVTIHRFSCVDKDKLAMW
;
A
#
# COMPACT_ATOMS: atom_id res chain seq x y z
N MET A 1 5.03 1.71 29.44
CA MET A 1 5.21 1.92 28.00
C MET A 1 5.01 0.54 27.38
N SER A 2 3.93 0.33 26.62
CA SER A 2 3.77 -0.90 25.85
C SER A 2 4.88 -0.88 24.79
N THR A 3 5.81 -1.81 24.86
CA THR A 3 6.79 -2.02 23.80
C THR A 3 6.05 -2.67 22.67
N THR A 4 5.68 -1.88 21.68
CA THR A 4 5.05 -2.39 20.45
C THR A 4 6.06 -3.35 19.81
N ASP A 5 5.67 -4.62 19.69
CA ASP A 5 6.57 -5.68 19.21
C ASP A 5 6.41 -5.83 17.70
N ALA A 6 7.43 -5.42 16.95
CA ALA A 6 7.44 -5.52 15.49
C ALA A 6 7.34 -6.97 14.98
N SER A 7 7.66 -7.98 15.81
CA SER A 7 7.50 -9.40 15.46
C SER A 7 6.03 -9.81 15.25
N GLN A 8 5.09 -8.99 15.69
CA GLN A 8 3.65 -9.20 15.49
C GLN A 8 3.13 -8.63 14.16
N ILE A 9 3.99 -7.96 13.38
CA ILE A 9 3.60 -7.39 12.09
C ILE A 9 3.71 -8.48 11.02
N HIS A 10 2.57 -8.85 10.43
CA HIS A 10 2.48 -9.86 9.37
C HIS A 10 1.56 -9.47 8.22
N ASP A 11 0.82 -8.36 8.36
CA ASP A 11 -0.02 -7.79 7.32
C ASP A 11 -0.18 -6.26 7.48
N LEU A 12 -0.95 -5.62 6.57
CA LEU A 12 -1.19 -4.19 6.64
C LEU A 12 -1.99 -3.79 7.90
N ARG A 13 -2.90 -4.64 8.39
CA ARG A 13 -3.73 -4.33 9.56
C ARG A 13 -2.87 -4.29 10.81
N SER A 14 -2.07 -5.31 11.03
CA SER A 14 -1.13 -5.36 12.16
C SER A 14 -0.06 -4.26 12.08
N ALA A 15 0.38 -3.87 10.88
CA ALA A 15 1.26 -2.72 10.71
C ALA A 15 0.58 -1.39 11.09
N LEU A 16 -0.68 -1.21 10.75
CA LEU A 16 -1.45 -0.02 11.17
C LEU A 16 -1.68 -0.01 12.68
N ASP A 17 -2.01 -1.17 13.28
CA ASP A 17 -2.16 -1.30 14.73
C ASP A 17 -0.85 -0.93 15.46
N PHE A 18 0.28 -1.41 14.95
CA PHE A 18 1.59 -1.03 15.44
C PHE A 18 1.83 0.48 15.37
N LEU A 19 1.51 1.11 14.24
CA LEU A 19 1.71 2.55 14.05
C LEU A 19 0.77 3.42 14.90
N ARG A 20 -0.40 2.92 15.29
CA ARG A 20 -1.31 3.64 16.22
C ARG A 20 -0.68 3.87 17.57
N GLU A 21 0.15 2.93 18.03
CA GLU A 21 0.88 3.02 19.29
C GLU A 21 2.12 3.94 19.19
N MET A 22 2.53 4.35 17.98
CA MET A 22 3.67 5.24 17.76
C MET A 22 3.22 6.70 17.62
N PRO A 23 3.52 7.58 18.56
CA PRO A 23 3.07 8.98 18.50
C PRO A 23 3.48 9.67 17.20
N GLY A 24 2.52 10.25 16.50
CA GLY A 24 2.74 11.03 15.29
C GLY A 24 3.08 10.23 14.02
N GLN A 25 3.00 8.89 14.06
CA GLN A 25 3.32 8.07 12.89
C GLN A 25 2.10 7.69 12.05
N LEU A 26 0.90 7.78 12.60
CA LEU A 26 -0.36 7.52 11.90
C LEU A 26 -1.40 8.60 12.19
N LEU A 27 -2.15 8.99 11.18
CA LEU A 27 -3.34 9.83 11.27
C LEU A 27 -4.49 9.14 10.52
N GLU A 28 -5.64 9.01 11.17
CA GLU A 28 -6.84 8.43 10.56
C GLU A 28 -7.96 9.47 10.51
N THR A 29 -8.79 9.42 9.48
CA THR A 29 -9.94 10.32 9.34
C THR A 29 -11.15 9.61 8.76
N ASP A 30 -12.33 9.90 9.32
CA ASP A 30 -13.63 9.47 8.82
C ASP A 30 -14.30 10.53 7.93
N THR A 31 -13.66 11.70 7.77
CA THR A 31 -14.12 12.72 6.85
C THR A 31 -14.08 12.15 5.43
N GLN A 32 -15.19 12.27 4.70
CA GLN A 32 -15.25 11.82 3.32
C GLN A 32 -14.21 12.56 2.47
N VAL A 33 -13.50 11.78 1.66
CA VAL A 33 -12.47 12.29 0.73
C VAL A 33 -12.75 11.80 -0.69
N ASP A 34 -12.54 12.67 -1.67
CA ASP A 34 -12.63 12.30 -3.08
C ASP A 34 -11.32 11.60 -3.51
N PRO A 35 -11.38 10.39 -4.09
CA PRO A 35 -10.19 9.73 -4.62
C PRO A 35 -9.56 10.49 -5.80
N ASP A 36 -10.31 11.39 -6.44
CA ASP A 36 -9.79 12.24 -7.52
C ASP A 36 -9.06 13.46 -6.94
N ALA A 37 -7.74 13.37 -6.88
CA ALA A 37 -6.76 14.36 -6.42
C ALA A 37 -6.83 14.76 -4.93
N GLU A 38 -7.99 14.63 -4.23
CA GLU A 38 -8.10 15.13 -2.86
C GLU A 38 -7.33 14.28 -1.86
N VAL A 39 -7.38 12.94 -1.95
CA VAL A 39 -6.57 12.05 -1.10
C VAL A 39 -5.10 12.46 -1.11
N SER A 40 -4.54 12.63 -2.29
CA SER A 40 -3.12 13.00 -2.45
C SER A 40 -2.85 14.43 -2.04
N GLY A 41 -3.78 15.36 -2.31
CA GLY A 41 -3.68 16.75 -1.91
C GLY A 41 -3.67 16.92 -0.40
N VAL A 42 -4.59 16.27 0.31
CA VAL A 42 -4.64 16.27 1.78
C VAL A 42 -3.38 15.67 2.38
N TYR A 43 -2.96 14.50 1.89
CA TYR A 43 -1.71 13.89 2.36
C TYR A 43 -0.50 14.81 2.13
N ARG A 44 -0.37 15.41 0.95
CA ARG A 44 0.72 16.35 0.65
C ARG A 44 0.73 17.55 1.59
N HIS A 45 -0.43 18.09 1.91
CA HIS A 45 -0.55 19.22 2.82
C HIS A 45 -0.19 18.85 4.26
N VAL A 46 -0.76 17.75 4.76
CA VAL A 46 -0.58 17.29 6.16
C VAL A 46 0.76 16.62 6.37
N GLY A 47 1.07 15.64 5.53
CA GLY A 47 2.18 14.71 5.72
C GLY A 47 3.51 15.15 5.11
N ALA A 48 3.50 15.98 4.06
CA ALA A 48 4.69 16.29 3.30
C ALA A 48 5.12 17.78 3.30
N GLY A 49 4.39 18.64 4.00
CA GLY A 49 4.75 20.06 4.16
C GLY A 49 4.22 21.00 3.08
N GLY A 50 3.36 20.52 2.18
CA GLY A 50 2.70 21.34 1.14
C GLY A 50 2.50 20.60 -0.17
N THR A 51 1.74 21.21 -1.06
CA THR A 51 1.30 20.58 -2.32
C THR A 51 2.10 21.00 -3.55
N VAL A 52 2.83 22.10 -3.49
CA VAL A 52 3.49 22.74 -4.66
C VAL A 52 4.98 22.40 -4.76
N MET A 53 5.65 22.21 -3.63
CA MET A 53 7.09 21.99 -3.56
C MET A 53 7.41 20.52 -3.24
N ARG A 54 8.68 20.17 -3.35
CA ARG A 54 9.16 18.88 -2.84
C ARG A 54 8.81 18.74 -1.35
N PRO A 55 8.62 17.52 -0.84
CA PRO A 55 8.38 17.29 0.58
C PRO A 55 9.43 17.98 1.45
N THR A 56 8.98 18.80 2.40
CA THR A 56 9.86 19.56 3.30
C THR A 56 9.83 19.05 4.71
N LYS A 57 8.94 18.12 5.02
CA LYS A 57 8.85 17.45 6.32
C LYS A 57 8.50 15.98 6.14
N GLU A 58 8.80 15.21 7.17
CA GLU A 58 8.38 13.84 7.35
C GLU A 58 7.15 13.84 8.27
N GLY A 59 5.99 13.50 7.70
CA GLY A 59 4.73 13.48 8.42
C GLY A 59 4.19 12.07 8.64
N PRO A 60 3.02 11.93 9.28
CA PRO A 60 2.39 10.64 9.52
C PRO A 60 2.00 9.94 8.21
N ALA A 61 1.87 8.62 8.25
CA ALA A 61 1.01 7.91 7.31
C ALA A 61 -0.44 8.34 7.55
N MET A 62 -1.28 8.29 6.54
CA MET A 62 -2.69 8.64 6.67
C MET A 62 -3.58 7.49 6.20
N VAL A 63 -4.67 7.24 6.94
CA VAL A 63 -5.74 6.34 6.54
C VAL A 63 -7.03 7.14 6.39
N PHE A 64 -7.60 7.06 5.21
CA PHE A 64 -8.92 7.62 4.88
C PHE A 64 -9.94 6.49 4.97
N ASN A 65 -10.80 6.54 5.98
CA ASN A 65 -11.80 5.51 6.23
C ASN A 65 -13.06 5.68 5.40
N ASN A 66 -13.29 6.84 4.79
CA ASN A 66 -14.49 7.18 4.03
C ASN A 66 -14.08 7.75 2.67
N VAL A 67 -14.10 6.89 1.67
CA VAL A 67 -13.72 7.23 0.29
C VAL A 67 -14.96 7.36 -0.56
N LYS A 68 -15.17 8.52 -1.16
CA LYS A 68 -16.35 8.82 -2.01
C LYS A 68 -16.51 7.78 -3.12
N GLY A 69 -17.69 7.18 -3.20
CA GLY A 69 -18.01 6.15 -4.20
C GLY A 69 -17.65 4.73 -3.77
N PHE A 70 -17.16 4.52 -2.53
CA PHE A 70 -16.79 3.21 -2.00
C PHE A 70 -17.29 3.08 -0.56
N ASP A 71 -18.24 2.19 -0.33
CA ASP A 71 -18.92 2.09 0.98
C ASP A 71 -17.99 1.53 2.09
N ASP A 72 -17.19 0.51 1.79
CA ASP A 72 -16.37 -0.21 2.77
C ASP A 72 -14.86 -0.16 2.49
N ALA A 73 -14.43 0.63 1.50
CA ALA A 73 -13.03 0.70 1.14
C ALA A 73 -12.30 1.83 1.86
N LYS A 74 -11.03 1.60 2.16
CA LYS A 74 -10.14 2.57 2.78
C LYS A 74 -8.91 2.80 1.90
N VAL A 75 -8.33 3.97 2.01
CA VAL A 75 -7.04 4.29 1.35
C VAL A 75 -6.01 4.62 2.41
N CYS A 76 -4.89 3.91 2.37
CA CYS A 76 -3.71 4.22 3.17
C CYS A 76 -2.62 4.84 2.29
N ILE A 77 -2.05 5.95 2.73
CA ILE A 77 -1.02 6.67 1.98
C ILE A 77 0.16 7.03 2.90
N GLY A 78 1.37 7.02 2.37
CA GLY A 78 2.57 7.46 3.07
C GLY A 78 3.15 6.46 4.08
N MET A 79 2.73 5.18 4.04
CA MET A 79 3.26 4.13 4.95
C MET A 79 4.78 4.06 4.96
N LEU A 80 5.40 4.09 3.79
CA LEU A 80 6.85 3.98 3.61
C LEU A 80 7.56 5.32 3.36
N ALA A 81 6.88 6.44 3.63
CA ALA A 81 7.43 7.77 3.37
C ALA A 81 8.30 8.33 4.51
N SER A 82 8.63 7.52 5.51
CA SER A 82 9.46 7.89 6.67
C SER A 82 10.49 6.81 6.95
N ARG A 83 11.78 7.18 7.03
CA ARG A 83 12.85 6.25 7.43
C ARG A 83 12.58 5.66 8.81
N LYS A 84 12.21 6.51 9.76
CA LYS A 84 11.86 6.11 11.13
C LYS A 84 10.73 5.07 11.14
N ARG A 85 9.68 5.30 10.34
CA ARG A 85 8.55 4.39 10.24
C ARG A 85 8.93 3.06 9.60
N VAL A 86 9.70 3.10 8.49
CA VAL A 86 10.20 1.88 7.84
C VAL A 86 11.09 1.08 8.77
N ALA A 87 12.03 1.74 9.47
CA ALA A 87 12.91 1.08 10.43
C ALA A 87 12.11 0.40 11.55
N ALA A 88 11.14 1.09 12.12
CA ALA A 88 10.27 0.54 13.17
C ALA A 88 9.42 -0.64 12.69
N LEU A 89 8.82 -0.55 11.50
CA LEU A 89 8.00 -1.63 10.92
C LEU A 89 8.81 -2.88 10.59
N LEU A 90 10.09 -2.74 10.28
CA LEU A 90 10.98 -3.85 9.91
C LEU A 90 11.89 -4.31 11.07
N ASP A 91 11.77 -3.69 12.24
CA ASP A 91 12.66 -3.91 13.40
C ASP A 91 14.13 -3.77 13.00
N LEU A 92 14.47 -2.61 12.44
CA LEU A 92 15.81 -2.27 11.96
C LEU A 92 16.32 -0.95 12.57
N ASP A 93 17.63 -0.79 12.59
CA ASP A 93 18.25 0.49 12.97
C ASP A 93 18.00 1.57 11.90
N GLU A 94 17.40 2.69 12.32
CA GLU A 94 17.10 3.81 11.44
C GLU A 94 18.35 4.43 10.81
N GLU A 95 19.44 4.57 11.58
CA GLU A 95 20.67 5.20 11.09
C GLU A 95 21.33 4.37 9.98
N HIS A 96 21.28 3.05 10.11
CA HIS A 96 21.91 2.11 9.19
C HIS A 96 20.91 1.35 8.31
N LEU A 97 19.69 1.86 8.14
CA LEU A 97 18.56 1.17 7.51
C LEU A 97 18.92 0.49 6.17
N GLY A 98 19.68 1.16 5.29
CA GLY A 98 20.09 0.57 4.02
C GLY A 98 21.01 -0.63 4.16
N LEU A 99 21.95 -0.58 5.11
CA LEU A 99 22.87 -1.69 5.41
C LEU A 99 22.11 -2.85 6.07
N GLU A 100 21.21 -2.55 6.99
CA GLU A 100 20.39 -3.55 7.66
C GLU A 100 19.47 -4.29 6.70
N ILE A 101 18.81 -3.58 5.78
CA ILE A 101 18.04 -4.19 4.69
C ILE A 101 18.95 -5.07 3.82
N GLY A 102 20.15 -4.57 3.44
CA GLY A 102 21.11 -5.35 2.66
C GLY A 102 21.49 -6.69 3.31
N LYS A 103 21.73 -6.70 4.62
CA LYS A 103 22.03 -7.92 5.38
C LYS A 103 20.87 -8.93 5.37
N ARG A 104 19.62 -8.48 5.30
CA ARG A 104 18.44 -9.37 5.25
C ARG A 104 18.42 -10.18 3.94
N PHE A 105 18.96 -9.64 2.84
CA PHE A 105 19.06 -10.37 1.58
C PHE A 105 20.06 -11.54 1.62
N GLU A 106 20.95 -11.59 2.61
CA GLU A 106 21.87 -12.73 2.81
C GLU A 106 21.17 -13.94 3.44
N ASN A 107 19.99 -13.73 4.05
CA ASN A 107 19.24 -14.73 4.81
C ASN A 107 17.76 -14.72 4.40
N LEU A 108 17.48 -14.90 3.13
CA LEU A 108 16.11 -14.95 2.61
C LEU A 108 15.38 -16.21 3.10
N ILE A 109 14.12 -16.02 3.49
CA ILE A 109 13.20 -17.11 3.79
C ILE A 109 12.49 -17.50 2.50
N ALA A 110 12.60 -18.77 2.12
CA ALA A 110 11.92 -19.28 0.92
C ALA A 110 10.39 -19.18 1.09
N PRO A 111 9.64 -18.77 0.05
CA PRO A 111 8.19 -18.78 0.10
C PRO A 111 7.65 -20.21 0.30
N GLU A 112 6.66 -20.35 1.17
CA GLU A 112 5.95 -21.62 1.32
C GLU A 112 4.78 -21.68 0.33
N GLN A 113 4.67 -22.82 -0.36
CA GLN A 113 3.50 -23.07 -1.18
C GLN A 113 2.32 -23.53 -0.31
N ILE A 114 1.22 -22.82 -0.43
CA ILE A 114 -0.03 -23.24 0.21
C ILE A 114 -0.62 -24.39 -0.60
N ALA A 115 -0.94 -25.49 0.06
CA ALA A 115 -1.51 -26.66 -0.60
C ALA A 115 -2.85 -26.32 -1.27
N GLU A 116 -3.08 -26.87 -2.47
CA GLU A 116 -4.32 -26.70 -3.21
C GLU A 116 -5.54 -27.03 -2.35
N GLY A 117 -6.57 -26.18 -2.42
CA GLY A 117 -7.81 -26.32 -1.66
C GLY A 117 -7.75 -25.85 -0.20
N LYS A 118 -6.60 -25.34 0.28
CA LYS A 118 -6.57 -24.68 1.59
C LYS A 118 -7.14 -23.26 1.47
N HIS A 119 -7.90 -22.87 2.49
CA HIS A 119 -8.36 -21.49 2.64
C HIS A 119 -7.17 -20.53 2.82
N VAL A 120 -7.24 -19.40 2.15
CA VAL A 120 -6.28 -18.29 2.28
C VAL A 120 -7.08 -17.00 2.41
N ASP A 121 -6.82 -16.24 3.46
CA ASP A 121 -7.59 -15.03 3.79
C ASP A 121 -7.60 -14.01 2.65
N CYS A 122 -6.48 -13.87 1.92
CA CYS A 122 -6.41 -12.96 0.77
C CYS A 122 -7.21 -13.40 -0.46
N GLN A 123 -7.83 -14.59 -0.44
CA GLN A 123 -8.69 -15.13 -1.49
C GLN A 123 -10.13 -15.35 -1.01
N GLU A 124 -10.53 -14.80 0.12
CA GLU A 124 -11.88 -14.90 0.67
C GLU A 124 -12.93 -14.30 -0.29
N VAL A 125 -12.60 -13.16 -0.88
CA VAL A 125 -13.46 -12.48 -1.86
C VAL A 125 -12.78 -12.49 -3.23
N VAL A 126 -13.48 -13.04 -4.22
CA VAL A 126 -12.98 -13.17 -5.59
C VAL A 126 -13.96 -12.53 -6.57
N TYR A 127 -13.48 -11.57 -7.34
CA TYR A 127 -14.21 -10.96 -8.45
C TYR A 127 -13.66 -11.45 -9.78
N LYS A 128 -14.56 -11.80 -10.72
CA LYS A 128 -14.16 -12.23 -12.06
C LYS A 128 -14.60 -11.20 -13.09
N ALA A 129 -13.78 -10.96 -14.09
CA ALA A 129 -14.14 -10.06 -15.19
C ALA A 129 -15.39 -10.48 -15.98
N THR A 130 -15.81 -11.75 -15.79
CA THR A 130 -17.04 -12.31 -16.38
C THR A 130 -18.29 -12.10 -15.52
N ASP A 131 -18.13 -11.60 -14.29
CA ASP A 131 -19.25 -11.38 -13.39
C ASP A 131 -20.10 -10.21 -13.89
N GLU A 132 -21.42 -10.31 -13.73
CA GLU A 132 -22.33 -9.25 -14.15
C GLU A 132 -22.03 -7.96 -13.35
N GLY A 133 -21.88 -6.84 -14.05
CA GLY A 133 -21.59 -5.55 -13.44
C GLY A 133 -20.14 -5.36 -12.95
N PHE A 134 -19.24 -6.29 -13.24
CA PHE A 134 -17.83 -6.15 -12.88
C PHE A 134 -17.23 -4.86 -13.44
N ASP A 135 -16.64 -4.07 -12.55
CA ASP A 135 -15.83 -2.92 -12.89
C ASP A 135 -14.78 -2.71 -11.79
N LEU A 136 -13.51 -3.01 -12.10
CA LEU A 136 -12.39 -2.88 -11.19
C LEU A 136 -12.31 -1.49 -10.55
N ARG A 137 -12.69 -0.45 -11.30
CA ARG A 137 -12.65 0.96 -10.84
C ARG A 137 -13.71 1.27 -9.77
N LYS A 138 -14.70 0.38 -9.60
CA LYS A 138 -15.71 0.46 -8.53
C LYS A 138 -15.41 -0.45 -7.34
N ILE A 139 -14.44 -1.35 -7.49
CA ILE A 139 -14.04 -2.31 -6.46
C ILE A 139 -12.82 -1.79 -5.71
N VAL A 140 -11.83 -1.28 -6.46
CA VAL A 140 -10.56 -0.81 -5.89
C VAL A 140 -10.56 0.72 -5.85
N PRO A 141 -10.44 1.35 -4.67
CA PRO A 141 -10.42 2.80 -4.51
C PRO A 141 -9.05 3.39 -4.94
N ALA A 142 -8.65 3.13 -6.18
CA ALA A 142 -7.40 3.64 -6.72
C ALA A 142 -7.51 5.16 -6.93
N PRO A 143 -6.61 5.98 -6.34
CA PRO A 143 -6.69 7.43 -6.49
C PRO A 143 -6.12 7.91 -7.82
N THR A 144 -6.68 8.98 -8.35
CA THR A 144 -6.02 9.89 -9.29
C THR A 144 -5.19 10.86 -8.45
N ASN A 145 -3.86 10.86 -8.58
CA ASN A 145 -3.01 11.60 -7.63
C ASN A 145 -2.96 13.11 -7.90
N THR A 146 -3.08 13.51 -9.17
CA THR A 146 -3.16 14.93 -9.57
C THR A 146 -4.19 15.11 -10.68
N PRO A 147 -4.76 16.32 -10.84
CA PRO A 147 -5.76 16.59 -11.88
C PRO A 147 -5.26 16.40 -13.32
N VAL A 148 -3.94 16.31 -13.52
CA VAL A 148 -3.31 16.13 -14.84
C VAL A 148 -2.89 14.69 -15.11
N ASP A 149 -3.09 13.77 -14.15
CA ASP A 149 -2.83 12.36 -14.36
C ASP A 149 -3.85 11.74 -15.32
N GLY A 150 -3.44 10.69 -16.02
CA GLY A 150 -4.28 9.99 -17.00
C GLY A 150 -5.40 9.14 -16.39
N GLY A 151 -5.64 9.23 -15.07
CA GLY A 151 -6.68 8.50 -14.35
C GLY A 151 -6.19 7.84 -13.06
N PRO A 152 -6.99 6.93 -12.50
CA PRO A 152 -6.66 6.27 -11.24
C PRO A 152 -5.51 5.26 -11.38
N TYR A 153 -4.66 5.21 -10.35
CA TYR A 153 -3.49 4.32 -10.29
C TYR A 153 -3.46 3.51 -8.98
N ILE A 154 -3.17 2.22 -9.12
CA ILE A 154 -2.67 1.39 -8.02
C ILE A 154 -1.16 1.60 -7.96
N THR A 155 -0.67 2.31 -6.94
CA THR A 155 0.73 2.79 -6.90
C THR A 155 1.71 1.80 -6.28
N MET A 156 1.22 0.82 -5.52
CA MET A 156 2.02 -0.18 -4.78
C MET A 156 1.58 -1.61 -5.12
N GLY A 157 1.30 -1.86 -6.40
CA GLY A 157 0.92 -3.19 -6.85
C GLY A 157 2.13 -4.13 -6.85
N LEU A 158 1.97 -5.32 -6.28
CA LEU A 158 2.94 -6.40 -6.39
C LEU A 158 2.61 -7.22 -7.64
N ALA A 159 3.49 -7.14 -8.64
CA ALA A 159 3.39 -7.93 -9.86
C ALA A 159 4.20 -9.21 -9.72
N TYR A 160 3.53 -10.35 -9.75
CA TYR A 160 4.18 -11.66 -9.87
C TYR A 160 4.26 -12.05 -11.34
N GLY A 161 5.47 -12.27 -11.83
CA GLY A 161 5.73 -12.68 -13.19
C GLY A 161 6.49 -14.01 -13.25
N THR A 162 6.22 -14.80 -14.28
CA THR A 162 6.92 -16.06 -14.55
C THR A 162 7.42 -16.05 -16.00
N SER A 163 8.64 -16.52 -16.22
CA SER A 163 9.18 -16.70 -17.57
C SER A 163 8.30 -17.67 -18.38
N PRO A 164 8.25 -17.54 -19.73
CA PRO A 164 7.40 -18.40 -20.57
C PRO A 164 7.67 -19.90 -20.42
N ASP A 165 8.88 -20.28 -20.06
CA ASP A 165 9.28 -21.67 -19.81
C ASP A 165 9.08 -22.12 -18.36
N GLY A 166 8.59 -21.22 -17.49
CA GLY A 166 8.36 -21.51 -16.07
C GLY A 166 9.61 -21.64 -15.20
N SER A 167 10.80 -21.42 -15.77
CA SER A 167 12.07 -21.65 -15.07
C SER A 167 12.42 -20.59 -14.04
N GLN A 168 11.85 -19.40 -14.17
CA GLN A 168 12.11 -18.25 -13.29
C GLN A 168 10.81 -17.54 -12.96
N SER A 169 10.73 -17.03 -11.74
CA SER A 169 9.64 -16.16 -11.31
C SER A 169 10.18 -15.04 -10.41
N ASP A 170 9.50 -13.93 -10.43
CA ASP A 170 9.86 -12.77 -9.62
C ASP A 170 8.62 -12.02 -9.16
N VAL A 171 8.75 -11.30 -8.04
CA VAL A 171 7.75 -10.37 -7.53
C VAL A 171 8.36 -8.99 -7.47
N THR A 172 7.73 -8.03 -8.12
CA THR A 172 8.24 -6.66 -8.14
C THR A 172 7.12 -5.65 -7.93
N ILE A 173 7.48 -4.46 -7.45
CA ILE A 173 6.52 -3.37 -7.27
C ILE A 173 6.37 -2.64 -8.60
N HIS A 174 5.13 -2.57 -9.09
CA HIS A 174 4.75 -1.77 -10.25
C HIS A 174 3.55 -0.89 -9.95
N ARG A 175 3.46 0.21 -10.69
CA ARG A 175 2.22 0.99 -10.73
C ARG A 175 1.34 0.49 -11.87
N PHE A 176 0.04 0.42 -11.59
CA PHE A 176 -0.95 -0.01 -12.56
C PHE A 176 -1.97 1.10 -12.77
N SER A 177 -2.13 1.58 -14.01
CA SER A 177 -3.22 2.47 -14.39
C SER A 177 -4.50 1.67 -14.61
N CYS A 178 -5.59 2.07 -13.98
CA CYS A 178 -6.91 1.46 -14.19
C CYS A 178 -7.55 2.07 -15.46
N VAL A 179 -7.18 1.54 -16.64
CA VAL A 179 -7.57 2.13 -17.93
C VAL A 179 -8.98 1.79 -18.37
N ASP A 180 -9.51 0.66 -17.91
CA ASP A 180 -10.90 0.25 -18.20
C ASP A 180 -11.43 -0.63 -17.07
N LYS A 181 -12.70 -1.04 -17.16
CA LYS A 181 -13.39 -1.86 -16.16
C LYS A 181 -12.65 -3.17 -15.81
N ASP A 182 -11.92 -3.72 -16.75
CA ASP A 182 -11.21 -5.00 -16.66
C ASP A 182 -9.76 -4.95 -17.18
N LYS A 183 -9.20 -3.73 -17.31
CA LYS A 183 -7.85 -3.55 -17.86
C LYS A 183 -6.97 -2.67 -16.98
N LEU A 184 -5.78 -3.17 -16.73
CA LEU A 184 -4.69 -2.46 -16.09
C LEU A 184 -3.54 -2.28 -17.08
N ALA A 185 -3.02 -1.06 -17.17
CA ALA A 185 -1.75 -0.82 -17.85
C ALA A 185 -0.62 -0.76 -16.80
N MET A 186 0.39 -1.58 -16.99
CA MET A 186 1.56 -1.67 -16.10
C MET A 186 2.68 -0.78 -16.63
N TRP A 187 3.37 -0.10 -15.72
CA TRP A 187 4.56 0.73 -16.00
C TRP A 187 5.73 0.26 -15.16
#